data_14420421fc17c0b0667b928e1beba690
#
_entry.id   14420421fc17c0b0667b928e1beba690
#
_cell.length_a   1.000
_cell.length_b   1.000
_cell.length_c   1.000
_cell.angle_alpha   90.00
_cell.angle_beta   90.00
_cell.angle_gamma   90.00
#
_symmetry.space_group_name_H-M   'P 1'
#
loop_
_entity.id
_entity.type
_entity.pdbx_description
1 polymer ?
#
loop_
_entity_poly.entity_id
_entity_poly.type
_entity_poly.pdbx_seq_one_letter_code
_entity_poly.pdbx_strand_id
1 'polypeptide(L)'
;ILVYNGQIYNTKELSETLKENGFTLNSHSDTEVLLKSYIHYGKNVVNHLNGIFAFAIWDTNNNEIFLARDHFGVKPLFYTKIDETLVFSSEIKALFQYPGVKKVLNEQSISELFGIGPAHTSGTTVFKNIYEIKPAHFGIFNKNGFNIKRYRIIKSEKHVDTIEETREKIKFILNDA
;
A
#
# COMPACT_ATOMS: atom_id res chain seq x y z
N ILE A 1 -4.11 13.03 -9.75
CA ILE A 1 -5.35 12.27 -9.53
C ILE A 1 -5.04 11.17 -8.53
N LEU A 2 -5.91 10.98 -7.52
CA LEU A 2 -5.78 9.94 -6.51
C LEU A 2 -6.98 8.99 -6.57
N VAL A 3 -6.72 7.69 -6.50
CA VAL A 3 -7.68 6.64 -6.15
C VAL A 3 -7.21 5.95 -4.89
N TYR A 4 -8.10 5.74 -3.92
CA TYR A 4 -7.76 5.34 -2.58
C TYR A 4 -8.82 4.43 -1.95
N ASN A 5 -8.34 3.39 -1.29
CA ASN A 5 -9.13 2.46 -0.47
C ASN A 5 -8.44 2.30 0.88
N GLY A 6 -9.02 2.82 1.94
CA GLY A 6 -8.40 2.72 3.25
C GLY A 6 -8.90 3.73 4.26
N GLN A 7 -8.10 3.89 5.32
CA GLN A 7 -8.26 4.89 6.37
C GLN A 7 -6.90 5.28 6.91
N ILE A 8 -6.60 6.57 6.93
CA ILE A 8 -5.38 7.13 7.54
C ILE A 8 -5.71 7.57 8.96
N TYR A 9 -5.09 6.95 9.94
CA TYR A 9 -5.38 7.19 11.36
C TYR A 9 -4.78 8.50 11.87
N ASN A 10 -3.58 8.85 11.41
CA ASN A 10 -2.88 10.09 11.82
C ASN A 10 -3.21 11.30 10.93
N THR A 11 -4.45 11.37 10.41
CA THR A 11 -4.92 12.46 9.53
C THR A 11 -4.80 13.83 10.20
N LYS A 12 -5.08 13.91 11.51
CA LYS A 12 -4.99 15.16 12.28
C LYS A 12 -3.56 15.69 12.32
N GLU A 13 -2.60 14.87 12.69
CA GLU A 13 -1.17 15.21 12.76
C GLU A 13 -0.63 15.65 11.39
N LEU A 14 -0.98 14.91 10.34
CA LEU A 14 -0.62 15.27 8.97
C LEU A 14 -1.23 16.61 8.56
N SER A 15 -2.49 16.86 8.92
CA SER A 15 -3.18 18.12 8.63
C SER A 15 -2.53 19.32 9.31
N GLU A 16 -2.10 19.17 10.56
CA GLU A 16 -1.37 20.19 11.31
C GLU A 16 -0.02 20.50 10.64
N THR A 17 0.76 19.47 10.33
CA THR A 17 2.03 19.60 9.60
C THR A 17 1.85 20.27 8.23
N LEU A 18 0.83 19.90 7.47
CA LEU A 18 0.55 20.49 6.17
C LEU A 18 0.21 21.99 6.30
N LYS A 19 -0.60 22.40 7.29
CA LYS A 19 -0.95 23.80 7.55
C LYS A 19 0.28 24.62 7.93
N GLU A 20 1.16 24.09 8.79
CA GLU A 20 2.43 24.73 9.16
C GLU A 20 3.35 24.94 7.94
N ASN A 21 3.24 24.07 6.92
CA ASN A 21 3.97 24.20 5.66
C ASN A 21 3.19 24.95 4.56
N GLY A 22 2.15 25.70 4.94
CA GLY A 22 1.45 26.62 4.04
C GLY A 22 0.38 25.97 3.16
N PHE A 23 0.01 24.71 3.41
CA PHE A 23 -1.07 24.05 2.67
C PHE A 23 -2.43 24.44 3.23
N THR A 24 -3.36 24.79 2.33
CA THR A 24 -4.77 24.96 2.69
C THR A 24 -5.50 23.63 2.48
N LEU A 25 -6.26 23.19 3.49
CA LEU A 25 -7.15 22.04 3.41
C LEU A 25 -8.60 22.52 3.31
N ASN A 26 -9.32 22.03 2.32
CA ASN A 26 -10.70 22.44 2.05
C ASN A 26 -11.74 21.49 2.69
N SER A 27 -11.29 20.33 3.16
CA SER A 27 -12.13 19.31 3.80
C SER A 27 -11.41 18.67 4.98
N HIS A 28 -12.14 17.82 5.71
CA HIS A 28 -11.59 16.94 6.75
C HIS A 28 -11.34 15.52 6.25
N SER A 29 -11.39 15.30 4.92
CA SER A 29 -11.21 13.99 4.32
C SER A 29 -9.75 13.55 4.37
N ASP A 30 -9.52 12.31 4.80
CA ASP A 30 -8.21 11.68 4.73
C ASP A 30 -7.67 11.58 3.28
N THR A 31 -8.56 11.51 2.29
CA THR A 31 -8.22 11.55 0.86
C THR A 31 -7.52 12.85 0.46
N GLU A 32 -8.01 14.01 0.91
CA GLU A 32 -7.34 15.28 0.64
C GLU A 32 -6.01 15.38 1.38
N VAL A 33 -5.99 14.98 2.64
CA VAL A 33 -4.77 14.98 3.46
C VAL A 33 -3.71 14.09 2.84
N LEU A 34 -4.08 12.87 2.38
CA LEU A 34 -3.16 11.97 1.68
C LEU A 34 -2.59 12.59 0.41
N LEU A 35 -3.44 13.21 -0.42
CA LEU A 35 -3.00 13.85 -1.66
C LEU A 35 -2.06 15.04 -1.39
N LYS A 36 -2.39 15.88 -0.41
CA LYS A 36 -1.54 17.02 -0.02
C LYS A 36 -0.23 16.54 0.62
N SER A 37 -0.27 15.48 1.41
CA SER A 37 0.93 14.85 1.96
C SER A 37 1.84 14.29 0.86
N TYR A 38 1.28 13.69 -0.20
CA TYR A 38 2.08 13.28 -1.36
C TYR A 38 2.72 14.49 -2.07
N ILE A 39 2.01 15.59 -2.21
CA ILE A 39 2.56 16.82 -2.81
C ILE A 39 3.72 17.35 -1.96
N HIS A 40 3.62 17.29 -0.63
CA HIS A 40 4.63 17.76 0.29
C HIS A 40 5.85 16.84 0.41
N TYR A 41 5.63 15.53 0.64
CA TYR A 41 6.68 14.55 0.90
C TYR A 41 7.13 13.77 -0.34
N GLY A 42 6.41 13.88 -1.46
CA GLY A 42 6.64 13.06 -2.64
C GLY A 42 6.45 11.57 -2.32
N LYS A 43 7.32 10.74 -2.88
CA LYS A 43 7.31 9.28 -2.69
C LYS A 43 7.61 8.85 -1.24
N ASN A 44 8.19 9.75 -0.45
CA ASN A 44 8.46 9.48 0.97
C ASN A 44 7.19 9.53 1.84
N VAL A 45 6.06 9.94 1.30
CA VAL A 45 4.76 10.00 2.00
C VAL A 45 4.44 8.73 2.78
N VAL A 46 4.75 7.56 2.22
CA VAL A 46 4.48 6.25 2.84
C VAL A 46 5.13 6.06 4.21
N ASN A 47 6.20 6.79 4.51
CA ASN A 47 6.89 6.75 5.81
C ASN A 47 6.23 7.65 6.87
N HIS A 48 5.31 8.52 6.45
CA HIS A 48 4.56 9.45 7.30
C HIS A 48 3.12 9.00 7.56
N LEU A 49 2.66 7.95 6.84
CA LEU A 49 1.30 7.43 6.99
C LEU A 49 1.21 6.39 8.11
N ASN A 50 0.23 6.56 8.98
CA ASN A 50 -0.24 5.53 9.90
C ASN A 50 -1.69 5.18 9.53
N GLY A 51 -1.95 3.92 9.17
CA GLY A 51 -3.28 3.49 8.73
C GLY A 51 -3.26 2.21 7.91
N ILE A 52 -4.44 1.86 7.43
CA ILE A 52 -4.66 0.75 6.49
C ILE A 52 -5.00 1.35 5.13
N PHE A 53 -4.22 1.07 4.10
CA PHE A 53 -4.40 1.73 2.82
C PHE A 53 -3.88 0.94 1.62
N ALA A 54 -4.55 1.15 0.51
CA ALA A 54 -4.06 0.90 -0.83
C ALA A 54 -4.45 2.10 -1.70
N PHE A 55 -3.49 2.73 -2.36
CA PHE A 55 -3.78 3.88 -3.21
C PHE A 55 -2.89 3.92 -4.45
N ALA A 56 -3.36 4.68 -5.44
CA ALA A 56 -2.58 5.05 -6.60
C ALA A 56 -2.74 6.55 -6.89
N ILE A 57 -1.62 7.20 -7.19
CA ILE A 57 -1.56 8.61 -7.57
C ILE A 57 -0.99 8.73 -8.96
N TRP A 58 -1.76 9.34 -9.87
CA TRP A 58 -1.22 9.82 -11.13
C TRP A 58 -0.57 11.18 -10.91
N ASP A 59 0.75 11.20 -10.98
CA ASP A 59 1.58 12.41 -10.86
C ASP A 59 1.85 12.96 -12.26
N THR A 60 1.16 14.05 -12.59
CA THR A 60 1.30 14.71 -13.91
C THR A 60 2.63 15.42 -14.07
N ASN A 61 3.27 15.87 -12.98
CA ASN A 61 4.53 16.58 -13.05
C ASN A 61 5.69 15.64 -13.40
N ASN A 62 5.66 14.44 -12.84
CA ASN A 62 6.67 13.41 -13.08
C ASN A 62 6.28 12.42 -14.18
N ASN A 63 5.06 12.51 -14.71
CA ASN A 63 4.48 11.59 -15.69
C ASN A 63 4.62 10.13 -15.25
N GLU A 64 4.17 9.86 -14.02
CA GLU A 64 4.27 8.53 -13.41
C GLU A 64 3.03 8.19 -12.56
N ILE A 65 2.78 6.88 -12.41
CA ILE A 65 1.83 6.35 -11.44
C ILE A 65 2.61 5.87 -10.22
N PHE A 66 2.25 6.40 -9.05
CA PHE A 66 2.74 5.94 -7.76
C PHE A 66 1.66 5.11 -7.07
N LEU A 67 1.95 3.83 -6.79
CA LEU A 67 1.06 2.93 -6.08
C LEU A 67 1.68 2.61 -4.72
N ALA A 68 0.87 2.53 -3.67
CA ALA A 68 1.37 2.11 -2.36
C ALA A 68 0.36 1.27 -1.60
N ARG A 69 0.88 0.34 -0.77
CA ARG A 69 0.10 -0.54 0.09
C ARG A 69 0.61 -0.45 1.52
N ASP A 70 -0.29 -0.51 2.49
CA ASP A 70 0.01 -0.37 3.91
C ASP A 70 1.02 -1.39 4.44
N HIS A 71 1.50 -1.15 5.67
CA HIS A 71 2.56 -1.90 6.31
C HIS A 71 2.30 -3.40 6.43
N PHE A 72 1.04 -3.80 6.65
CA PHE A 72 0.63 -5.19 6.86
C PHE A 72 -0.15 -5.77 5.68
N GLY A 73 -0.44 -4.95 4.64
CA GLY A 73 -1.21 -5.35 3.48
C GLY A 73 -2.68 -5.63 3.80
N VAL A 74 -3.25 -4.90 4.76
CA VAL A 74 -4.67 -5.02 5.13
C VAL A 74 -5.57 -4.70 3.97
N LYS A 75 -5.24 -3.61 3.23
CA LYS A 75 -5.97 -3.29 2.00
C LYS A 75 -5.32 -3.97 0.80
N PRO A 76 -6.09 -4.68 -0.04
CA PRO A 76 -5.56 -5.36 -1.21
C PRO A 76 -5.21 -4.36 -2.32
N LEU A 77 -4.16 -4.67 -3.08
CA LEU A 77 -3.77 -3.93 -4.28
C LEU A 77 -3.14 -4.89 -5.29
N PHE A 78 -3.93 -5.25 -6.28
CA PHE A 78 -3.51 -6.15 -7.36
C PHE A 78 -3.17 -5.38 -8.62
N TYR A 79 -2.27 -5.94 -9.43
CA TYR A 79 -1.90 -5.35 -10.70
C TYR A 79 -1.54 -6.42 -11.74
N THR A 80 -1.63 -6.01 -12.99
CA THR A 80 -1.11 -6.75 -14.15
C THR A 80 -0.54 -5.75 -15.16
N LYS A 81 0.38 -6.21 -15.99
CA LYS A 81 0.90 -5.42 -17.10
C LYS A 81 0.47 -6.10 -18.41
N ILE A 82 -0.18 -5.34 -19.28
CA ILE A 82 -0.54 -5.72 -20.65
C ILE A 82 0.17 -4.75 -21.58
N ASP A 83 1.13 -5.24 -22.32
CA ASP A 83 2.03 -4.43 -23.15
C ASP A 83 2.65 -3.28 -22.35
N GLU A 84 2.42 -2.03 -22.73
CA GLU A 84 2.89 -0.85 -22.02
C GLU A 84 1.86 -0.26 -21.05
N THR A 85 0.78 -0.99 -20.74
CA THR A 85 -0.28 -0.53 -19.84
C THR A 85 -0.21 -1.25 -18.50
N LEU A 86 -0.19 -0.48 -17.41
CA LEU A 86 -0.38 -0.99 -16.05
C LEU A 86 -1.86 -0.92 -15.69
N VAL A 87 -2.45 -2.07 -15.35
CA VAL A 87 -3.82 -2.17 -14.85
C VAL A 87 -3.75 -2.58 -13.39
N PHE A 88 -4.46 -1.87 -12.52
CA PHE A 88 -4.48 -2.15 -11.08
C PHE A 88 -5.88 -2.02 -10.49
N SER A 89 -6.13 -2.74 -9.40
CA SER A 89 -7.41 -2.66 -8.67
C SER A 89 -7.29 -3.26 -7.27
N SER A 90 -8.29 -3.01 -6.42
CA SER A 90 -8.42 -3.67 -5.11
C SER A 90 -8.96 -5.10 -5.22
N GLU A 91 -9.53 -5.50 -6.35
CA GLU A 91 -10.09 -6.84 -6.54
C GLU A 91 -9.66 -7.43 -7.89
N ILE A 92 -9.23 -8.69 -7.88
CA ILE A 92 -8.78 -9.39 -9.10
C ILE A 92 -9.88 -9.45 -10.16
N LYS A 93 -11.15 -9.60 -9.75
CA LYS A 93 -12.27 -9.67 -10.71
C LYS A 93 -12.39 -8.40 -11.56
N ALA A 94 -12.00 -7.25 -11.05
CA ALA A 94 -12.02 -6.00 -11.80
C ALA A 94 -10.93 -5.96 -12.88
N LEU A 95 -9.75 -6.55 -12.62
CA LEU A 95 -8.69 -6.66 -13.63
C LEU A 95 -9.14 -7.43 -14.85
N PHE A 96 -9.99 -8.47 -14.68
CA PHE A 96 -10.52 -9.25 -15.78
C PHE A 96 -11.48 -8.51 -16.73
N GLN A 97 -11.92 -7.31 -16.35
CA GLN A 97 -12.73 -6.46 -17.23
C GLN A 97 -11.86 -5.71 -18.25
N TYR A 98 -10.55 -5.64 -18.01
CA TYR A 98 -9.64 -5.01 -18.96
C TYR A 98 -9.33 -5.95 -20.13
N PRO A 99 -9.46 -5.49 -21.40
CA PRO A 99 -9.19 -6.30 -22.57
C PRO A 99 -7.76 -6.88 -22.53
N GLY A 100 -7.63 -8.18 -22.82
CA GLY A 100 -6.33 -8.87 -22.82
C GLY A 100 -5.94 -9.54 -21.51
N VAL A 101 -6.57 -9.21 -20.37
CA VAL A 101 -6.34 -9.92 -19.10
C VAL A 101 -7.02 -11.28 -19.13
N LYS A 102 -6.23 -12.36 -19.04
CA LYS A 102 -6.72 -13.73 -19.16
C LYS A 102 -6.89 -14.39 -17.78
N LYS A 103 -7.97 -15.17 -17.63
CA LYS A 103 -8.25 -15.99 -16.45
C LYS A 103 -7.49 -17.32 -16.51
N VAL A 104 -6.17 -17.29 -16.48
CA VAL A 104 -5.33 -18.49 -16.53
C VAL A 104 -4.77 -18.75 -15.13
N LEU A 105 -4.95 -19.96 -14.63
CA LEU A 105 -4.47 -20.36 -13.31
C LEU A 105 -2.93 -20.49 -13.30
N ASN A 106 -2.34 -20.14 -12.16
CA ASN A 106 -0.92 -20.31 -11.88
C ASN A 106 -0.72 -21.66 -11.17
N GLU A 107 -0.04 -22.60 -11.83
CA GLU A 107 0.19 -23.96 -11.32
C GLU A 107 0.90 -23.99 -9.96
N GLN A 108 1.91 -23.12 -9.76
CA GLN A 108 2.61 -23.01 -8.48
C GLN A 108 1.66 -22.57 -7.37
N SER A 109 0.87 -21.53 -7.60
CA SER A 109 -0.07 -21.02 -6.60
C SER A 109 -1.21 -22.00 -6.30
N ILE A 110 -1.62 -22.79 -7.27
CA ILE A 110 -2.55 -23.91 -7.06
C ILE A 110 -1.92 -24.99 -6.19
N SER A 111 -0.66 -25.34 -6.45
CA SER A 111 0.07 -26.31 -5.62
C SER A 111 0.25 -25.82 -4.19
N GLU A 112 0.54 -24.53 -4.00
CA GLU A 112 0.60 -23.90 -2.67
C GLU A 112 -0.75 -24.00 -1.96
N LEU A 113 -1.85 -23.67 -2.63
CA LEU A 113 -3.20 -23.73 -2.07
C LEU A 113 -3.56 -25.14 -1.55
N PHE A 114 -3.22 -26.19 -2.30
CA PHE A 114 -3.47 -27.56 -1.89
C PHE A 114 -2.46 -28.09 -0.86
N GLY A 115 -1.22 -27.60 -0.88
CA GLY A 115 -0.15 -28.07 0.00
C GLY A 115 -0.11 -27.40 1.37
N ILE A 116 -0.35 -26.09 1.43
CA ILE A 116 -0.24 -25.28 2.65
C ILE A 116 -1.53 -24.53 3.04
N GLY A 117 -2.62 -24.77 2.30
CA GLY A 117 -3.92 -24.14 2.54
C GLY A 117 -4.01 -22.71 1.97
N PRO A 118 -4.77 -21.81 2.61
CA PRO A 118 -5.06 -20.47 2.08
C PRO A 118 -3.84 -19.53 2.05
N ALA A 119 -2.72 -19.93 2.63
CA ALA A 119 -1.48 -19.17 2.55
C ALA A 119 -0.89 -19.25 1.13
N HIS A 120 -0.29 -18.18 0.67
CA HIS A 120 0.37 -18.11 -0.63
C HIS A 120 1.64 -17.27 -0.57
N THR A 121 2.51 -17.46 -1.52
CA THR A 121 3.73 -16.65 -1.65
C THR A 121 3.35 -15.18 -1.90
N SER A 122 3.76 -14.30 -0.99
CA SER A 122 3.45 -12.86 -1.06
C SER A 122 3.93 -12.25 -2.38
N GLY A 123 3.06 -11.49 -3.03
CA GLY A 123 3.31 -10.87 -4.33
C GLY A 123 2.78 -11.66 -5.51
N THR A 124 2.35 -12.91 -5.31
CA THR A 124 1.72 -13.76 -6.34
C THR A 124 0.22 -13.87 -6.11
N THR A 125 -0.50 -14.37 -7.11
CA THR A 125 -1.92 -14.71 -7.00
C THR A 125 -2.17 -16.08 -7.64
N VAL A 126 -3.38 -16.61 -7.47
CA VAL A 126 -3.79 -17.87 -8.15
C VAL A 126 -3.88 -17.75 -9.67
N PHE A 127 -3.74 -16.56 -10.23
CA PHE A 127 -3.79 -16.33 -11.68
C PHE A 127 -2.41 -15.93 -12.23
N LYS A 128 -2.06 -16.45 -13.41
CA LYS A 128 -0.86 -16.08 -14.16
C LYS A 128 -0.88 -14.59 -14.51
N ASN A 129 0.28 -13.93 -14.39
CA ASN A 129 0.48 -12.52 -14.73
C ASN A 129 -0.38 -11.52 -13.94
N ILE A 130 -1.03 -11.97 -12.87
CA ILE A 130 -1.67 -11.09 -11.89
C ILE A 130 -0.88 -11.17 -10.59
N TYR A 131 -0.47 -10.03 -10.11
CA TYR A 131 0.39 -9.87 -8.93
C TYR A 131 -0.28 -8.99 -7.90
N GLU A 132 0.20 -9.04 -6.67
CA GLU A 132 -0.16 -8.07 -5.64
C GLU A 132 1.04 -7.19 -5.26
N ILE A 133 0.78 -5.94 -4.94
CA ILE A 133 1.78 -5.12 -4.24
C ILE A 133 1.95 -5.71 -2.84
N LYS A 134 3.17 -6.10 -2.48
CA LYS A 134 3.47 -6.70 -1.17
C LYS A 134 3.21 -5.71 -0.03
N PRO A 135 2.91 -6.18 1.20
CA PRO A 135 2.86 -5.33 2.38
C PRO A 135 4.12 -4.45 2.52
N ALA A 136 3.95 -3.20 2.94
CA ALA A 136 5.02 -2.22 3.08
C ALA A 136 5.83 -1.96 1.79
N HIS A 137 5.19 -2.06 0.62
CA HIS A 137 5.81 -1.72 -0.67
C HIS A 137 5.04 -0.62 -1.40
N PHE A 138 5.77 0.10 -2.22
CA PHE A 138 5.22 0.98 -3.24
C PHE A 138 5.77 0.62 -4.62
N GLY A 139 5.02 0.95 -5.66
CA GLY A 139 5.40 0.79 -7.05
C GLY A 139 5.40 2.13 -7.79
N ILE A 140 6.32 2.30 -8.71
CA ILE A 140 6.39 3.45 -9.62
C ILE A 140 6.34 2.92 -11.04
N PHE A 141 5.33 3.36 -11.78
CA PHE A 141 5.19 3.05 -13.20
C PHE A 141 5.36 4.31 -14.03
N ASN A 142 6.27 4.28 -14.99
CA ASN A 142 6.55 5.36 -15.93
C ASN A 142 7.13 4.79 -17.23
N LYS A 143 7.62 5.65 -18.13
CA LYS A 143 8.25 5.26 -19.40
C LYS A 143 9.42 4.27 -19.28
N ASN A 144 10.04 4.17 -18.10
CA ASN A 144 11.14 3.24 -17.84
C ASN A 144 10.64 1.89 -17.31
N GLY A 145 9.31 1.69 -17.22
CA GLY A 145 8.67 0.48 -16.74
C GLY A 145 8.13 0.58 -15.32
N PHE A 146 7.90 -0.58 -14.70
CA PHE A 146 7.33 -0.70 -13.36
C PHE A 146 8.38 -1.18 -12.35
N ASN A 147 8.65 -0.36 -11.35
CA ASN A 147 9.62 -0.65 -10.29
C ASN A 147 8.95 -0.66 -8.92
N ILE A 148 9.15 -1.73 -8.16
CA ILE A 148 8.56 -1.91 -6.82
C ILE A 148 9.66 -1.85 -5.78
N LYS A 149 9.44 -1.08 -4.70
CA LYS A 149 10.37 -0.90 -3.59
C LYS A 149 9.68 -1.13 -2.25
N ARG A 150 10.39 -1.76 -1.33
CA ARG A 150 9.98 -1.86 0.07
C ARG A 150 10.32 -0.57 0.81
N TYR A 151 9.37 0.00 1.55
CA TYR A 151 9.59 1.23 2.31
C TYR A 151 9.76 0.99 3.81
N ARG A 152 9.27 -0.15 4.33
CA ARG A 152 9.43 -0.48 5.76
C ARG A 152 9.77 -1.95 5.97
N ILE A 153 10.66 -2.19 6.94
CA ILE A 153 11.06 -3.53 7.41
C ILE A 153 10.81 -3.57 8.91
N ILE A 154 10.08 -4.58 9.35
CA ILE A 154 9.98 -4.90 10.77
C ILE A 154 11.29 -5.55 11.19
N LYS A 155 11.98 -4.92 12.13
CA LYS A 155 13.21 -5.46 12.70
C LYS A 155 12.89 -6.23 13.96
N SER A 156 13.50 -7.39 14.12
CA SER A 156 13.51 -8.10 15.39
C SER A 156 14.73 -7.63 16.19
N GLU A 157 14.49 -7.13 17.40
CA GLU A 157 15.53 -6.68 18.30
C GLU A 157 15.43 -7.41 19.63
N LYS A 158 16.57 -7.48 20.35
CA LYS A 158 16.57 -8.11 21.68
C LYS A 158 15.70 -7.27 22.63
N HIS A 159 14.75 -7.94 23.26
CA HIS A 159 13.91 -7.32 24.27
C HIS A 159 14.74 -7.11 25.56
N VAL A 160 14.77 -5.89 26.05
CA VAL A 160 15.58 -5.48 27.21
C VAL A 160 14.76 -5.02 28.42
N ASP A 161 13.47 -4.79 28.22
CA ASP A 161 12.55 -4.35 29.29
C ASP A 161 12.25 -5.51 30.27
N THR A 162 11.95 -5.16 31.51
CA THR A 162 11.40 -6.08 32.50
C THR A 162 9.97 -6.49 32.11
N ILE A 163 9.45 -7.52 32.76
CA ILE A 163 8.06 -8.00 32.54
C ILE A 163 7.06 -6.89 32.88
N GLU A 164 7.27 -6.15 33.96
CA GLU A 164 6.42 -5.05 34.40
C GLU A 164 6.40 -3.92 33.40
N GLU A 165 7.57 -3.45 32.94
CA GLU A 165 7.69 -2.41 31.90
C GLU A 165 7.04 -2.85 30.60
N THR A 166 7.25 -4.09 30.19
CA THR A 166 6.62 -4.67 28.99
C THR A 166 5.11 -4.65 29.10
N ARG A 167 4.55 -5.06 30.25
CA ARG A 167 3.11 -5.08 30.48
C ARG A 167 2.51 -3.68 30.39
N GLU A 168 3.12 -2.68 31.01
CA GLU A 168 2.63 -1.31 30.96
C GLU A 168 2.74 -0.71 29.53
N LYS A 169 3.83 -0.98 28.81
CA LYS A 169 3.97 -0.57 27.41
C LYS A 169 2.89 -1.21 26.51
N ILE A 170 2.65 -2.51 26.65
CA ILE A 170 1.60 -3.21 25.89
C ILE A 170 0.23 -2.62 26.21
N LYS A 171 -0.06 -2.39 27.48
CA LYS A 171 -1.33 -1.79 27.93
C LYS A 171 -1.51 -0.38 27.34
N PHE A 172 -0.46 0.43 27.34
CA PHE A 172 -0.48 1.76 26.73
C PHE A 172 -0.80 1.69 25.24
N ILE A 173 -0.08 0.83 24.49
CA ILE A 173 -0.26 0.66 23.05
C ILE A 173 -1.68 0.16 22.71
N LEU A 174 -2.20 -0.81 23.49
CA LEU A 174 -3.55 -1.34 23.28
C LEU A 174 -4.67 -0.33 23.57
N ASN A 175 -4.43 0.62 24.48
CA ASN A 175 -5.38 1.68 24.78
C ASN A 175 -5.34 2.82 23.75
N ASP A 176 -4.23 2.97 23.03
CA ASP A 176 -4.03 3.98 21.99
C ASP A 176 -4.54 3.52 20.60
N ALA A 177 -4.70 2.21 20.42
CA ALA A 177 -5.14 1.60 19.15
C ALA A 177 -6.66 1.62 19.00
#